data_aee112f13829aa77ee7e80a0ff10521b
#
_entry.id   aee112f13829aa77ee7e80a0ff10521b
#
_cell.length_a   1.000
_cell.length_b   1.000
_cell.length_c   1.000
_cell.angle_alpha   90.00
_cell.angle_beta   90.00
_cell.angle_gamma   90.00
#
_symmetry.space_group_name_H-M   'P 1'
#
loop_
_entity.id
_entity.type
_entity.pdbx_description
1 polymer ?
#
loop_
_entity_poly.entity_id
_entity_poly.type
_entity_poly.pdbx_seq_one_letter_code
_entity_poly.pdbx_strand_id
1 'polypeptide(L)'
;EQINTTDYSQQQPRLDANGNEIGKQNVGAGRVAAGIWPWKCKNAIFQYNECFTTLNASKGNGDGQPWDADYGDGTNYQYNYSHGNTASTIMFCGGQSINNTFRYNISQNEDMGPLDPAGNTGNCQVYNNTFYIKKGLTSIWSTAHSNNGPVTIENNIFYFAGDTSVNATNWNPGNNKTYSNNLYYNVSNYPTDANAVKVS
;
A
#
# COMPACT_ATOMS: atom_id res chain seq x y z
N GLU A 1 -8.36 -11.89 -12.20
CA GLU A 1 -9.40 -10.93 -12.60
C GLU A 1 -8.82 -9.52 -12.53
N GLN A 2 -8.87 -8.79 -13.62
CA GLN A 2 -8.37 -7.42 -13.66
C GLN A 2 -9.43 -6.49 -13.07
N ILE A 3 -9.13 -5.89 -11.92
CA ILE A 3 -9.99 -4.86 -11.34
C ILE A 3 -9.66 -3.54 -12.04
N ASN A 4 -10.50 -3.16 -12.99
CA ASN A 4 -10.37 -1.90 -13.70
C ASN A 4 -11.20 -0.81 -13.02
N THR A 5 -10.52 0.15 -12.41
CA THR A 5 -11.16 1.28 -11.71
C THR A 5 -11.23 2.55 -12.55
N THR A 6 -10.75 2.52 -13.79
CA THR A 6 -10.48 3.74 -14.58
C THR A 6 -11.70 4.40 -15.18
N ASP A 7 -12.88 3.83 -15.18
CA ASP A 7 -13.94 4.35 -16.04
C ASP A 7 -15.29 4.61 -15.37
N TYR A 8 -15.29 5.05 -14.13
CA TYR A 8 -16.49 5.55 -13.46
C TYR A 8 -16.71 7.07 -13.63
N SER A 9 -15.98 7.73 -14.51
CA SER A 9 -16.32 9.08 -14.98
C SER A 9 -17.56 9.08 -15.91
N GLN A 10 -18.09 7.90 -16.20
CA GLN A 10 -19.24 7.74 -17.06
C GLN A 10 -20.54 8.15 -16.34
N GLN A 11 -21.39 8.79 -17.08
CA GLN A 11 -22.74 9.09 -16.65
C GLN A 11 -23.50 7.77 -16.50
N GLN A 12 -23.93 7.45 -15.29
CA GLN A 12 -24.80 6.29 -15.05
C GLN A 12 -26.26 6.70 -15.15
N PRO A 13 -27.14 5.78 -15.60
CA PRO A 13 -28.56 6.03 -15.61
C PRO A 13 -29.06 6.32 -14.19
N ARG A 14 -29.83 7.37 -14.06
CA ARG A 14 -30.59 7.67 -12.86
C ARG A 14 -31.94 6.98 -13.01
N LEU A 15 -32.27 6.11 -12.08
CA LEU A 15 -33.53 5.34 -12.11
C LEU A 15 -34.55 5.93 -11.13
N ASP A 16 -35.82 5.87 -11.49
CA ASP A 16 -36.93 6.14 -10.57
C ASP A 16 -37.18 4.93 -9.61
N ALA A 17 -38.13 5.07 -8.72
CA ALA A 17 -38.49 4.01 -7.77
C ALA A 17 -39.01 2.71 -8.43
N ASN A 18 -39.36 2.75 -9.69
CA ASN A 18 -39.86 1.62 -10.49
C ASN A 18 -38.74 1.02 -11.38
N GLY A 19 -37.54 1.57 -11.34
CA GLY A 19 -36.43 1.11 -12.14
C GLY A 19 -36.33 1.70 -13.55
N ASN A 20 -37.18 2.69 -13.91
CA ASN A 20 -37.12 3.34 -15.21
C ASN A 20 -36.04 4.42 -15.23
N GLU A 21 -35.34 4.54 -16.36
CA GLU A 21 -34.31 5.60 -16.54
C GLU A 21 -35.01 6.96 -16.68
N ILE A 22 -34.70 7.87 -15.75
CA ILE A 22 -35.21 9.25 -15.72
C ILE A 22 -34.12 10.30 -16.04
N GLY A 23 -33.01 9.85 -16.59
CA GLY A 23 -31.87 10.69 -16.99
C GLY A 23 -30.53 10.08 -16.60
N LYS A 24 -29.48 10.86 -16.76
CA LYS A 24 -28.13 10.46 -16.39
C LYS A 24 -27.59 11.29 -15.22
N GLN A 25 -26.84 10.68 -14.35
CA GLN A 25 -26.15 11.38 -13.26
C GLN A 25 -24.64 11.22 -13.41
N ASN A 26 -23.91 12.25 -13.10
CA ASN A 26 -22.46 12.14 -12.93
C ASN A 26 -22.17 11.38 -11.64
N VAL A 27 -21.61 10.21 -11.75
CA VAL A 27 -21.18 9.41 -10.60
C VAL A 27 -19.81 9.81 -10.07
N GLY A 28 -19.44 11.05 -10.18
CA GLY A 28 -18.14 11.54 -9.68
C GLY A 28 -16.93 10.95 -10.42
N ALA A 29 -15.79 11.55 -10.22
CA ALA A 29 -14.54 10.99 -10.73
C ALA A 29 -14.21 9.70 -9.98
N GLY A 30 -14.16 8.61 -10.70
CA GLY A 30 -13.73 7.26 -10.35
C GLY A 30 -13.75 6.89 -8.85
N ARG A 31 -14.26 5.74 -8.55
CA ARG A 31 -14.15 5.21 -7.18
C ARG A 31 -12.73 4.73 -6.96
N VAL A 32 -12.24 4.98 -5.79
CA VAL A 32 -11.03 4.38 -5.26
C VAL A 32 -11.23 2.89 -5.07
N ALA A 33 -10.24 2.09 -5.40
CA ALA A 33 -10.31 0.65 -5.21
C ALA A 33 -8.95 0.09 -4.85
N ALA A 34 -8.93 -0.74 -3.83
CA ALA A 34 -7.83 -1.63 -3.52
C ALA A 34 -8.03 -2.99 -4.20
N GLY A 35 -6.96 -3.76 -4.32
CA GLY A 35 -7.03 -5.12 -4.86
C GLY A 35 -7.82 -6.05 -3.93
N ILE A 36 -7.37 -6.19 -2.71
CA ILE A 36 -8.06 -6.94 -1.64
C ILE A 36 -8.09 -6.08 -0.37
N TRP A 37 -9.27 -5.73 0.09
CA TRP A 37 -9.46 -4.87 1.25
C TRP A 37 -10.67 -5.31 2.10
N PRO A 38 -10.44 -6.14 3.11
CA PRO A 38 -11.49 -6.53 4.05
C PRO A 38 -11.86 -5.33 4.91
N TRP A 39 -13.13 -4.96 4.88
CA TRP A 39 -13.66 -3.88 5.70
C TRP A 39 -13.98 -4.38 7.11
N LYS A 40 -13.34 -3.82 8.12
CA LYS A 40 -13.61 -4.13 9.54
C LYS A 40 -13.53 -5.61 9.90
N CYS A 41 -12.69 -6.36 9.21
CA CYS A 41 -12.49 -7.77 9.49
C CYS A 41 -11.59 -7.98 10.69
N LYS A 42 -11.80 -9.10 11.39
CA LYS A 42 -10.95 -9.55 12.47
C LYS A 42 -10.30 -10.88 12.13
N ASN A 43 -8.98 -10.96 12.34
CA ASN A 43 -8.18 -12.16 12.09
C ASN A 43 -8.32 -12.72 10.66
N ALA A 44 -8.49 -11.85 9.66
CA ALA A 44 -8.53 -12.25 8.26
C ALA A 44 -7.14 -12.65 7.76
N ILE A 45 -7.06 -13.67 6.91
CA ILE A 45 -5.81 -14.13 6.30
C ILE A 45 -5.96 -14.12 4.78
N PHE A 46 -5.06 -13.42 4.10
CA PHE A 46 -4.94 -13.39 2.64
C PHE A 46 -3.57 -13.91 2.25
N GLN A 47 -3.54 -15.01 1.51
CA GLN A 47 -2.29 -15.66 1.14
C GLN A 47 -2.34 -16.31 -0.24
N TYR A 48 -1.16 -16.42 -0.87
CA TYR A 48 -0.96 -17.05 -2.18
C TYR A 48 -1.76 -16.37 -3.29
N ASN A 49 -1.94 -15.05 -3.18
CA ASN A 49 -2.60 -14.25 -4.21
C ASN A 49 -1.57 -13.49 -5.05
N GLU A 50 -1.92 -13.20 -6.28
CA GLU A 50 -1.25 -12.24 -7.13
C GLU A 50 -2.18 -11.06 -7.39
N CYS A 51 -1.65 -9.83 -7.27
CA CYS A 51 -2.39 -8.61 -7.53
C CYS A 51 -1.55 -7.65 -8.37
N PHE A 52 -2.06 -7.23 -9.51
CA PHE A 52 -1.33 -6.34 -10.42
C PHE A 52 -2.27 -5.41 -11.19
N THR A 53 -1.70 -4.30 -11.64
CA THR A 53 -2.42 -3.27 -12.43
C THR A 53 -3.71 -2.77 -11.80
N THR A 54 -3.79 -2.71 -10.48
CA THR A 54 -4.83 -1.91 -9.82
C THR A 54 -4.60 -0.45 -10.16
N LEU A 55 -5.67 0.24 -10.56
CA LEU A 55 -5.55 1.61 -11.03
C LEU A 55 -6.15 2.57 -10.01
N ASN A 56 -5.37 3.59 -9.67
CA ASN A 56 -5.85 4.71 -8.89
C ASN A 56 -6.82 5.56 -9.72
N ALA A 57 -7.84 6.09 -9.09
CA ALA A 57 -8.75 7.02 -9.77
C ALA A 57 -7.99 8.25 -10.29
N SER A 58 -8.42 8.81 -11.42
CA SER A 58 -7.74 9.89 -12.15
C SER A 58 -7.47 11.17 -11.35
N LYS A 59 -7.97 11.28 -10.14
CA LYS A 59 -7.74 12.42 -9.22
C LYS A 59 -6.80 12.12 -8.06
N GLY A 60 -6.17 10.96 -8.04
CA GLY A 60 -5.00 10.70 -7.21
C GLY A 60 -5.21 10.86 -5.71
N ASN A 61 -6.19 10.17 -5.12
CA ASN A 61 -6.39 10.19 -3.67
C ASN A 61 -5.68 9.03 -2.94
N GLY A 62 -4.74 8.38 -3.60
CA GLY A 62 -3.84 7.41 -2.95
C GLY A 62 -4.30 5.97 -2.90
N ASP A 63 -5.55 5.66 -3.26
CA ASP A 63 -6.01 4.28 -3.40
C ASP A 63 -5.57 3.68 -4.75
N GLY A 64 -5.65 2.37 -4.91
CA GLY A 64 -5.09 1.64 -6.05
C GLY A 64 -3.96 0.71 -5.60
N GLN A 65 -3.83 0.49 -4.29
CA GLN A 65 -2.93 -0.47 -3.70
C GLN A 65 -3.46 -1.90 -3.86
N PRO A 66 -2.57 -2.89 -3.96
CA PRO A 66 -2.98 -4.30 -4.00
C PRO A 66 -3.59 -4.77 -2.67
N TRP A 67 -3.09 -4.29 -1.55
CA TRP A 67 -3.47 -4.76 -0.21
C TRP A 67 -3.84 -3.59 0.70
N ASP A 68 -4.99 -3.71 1.38
CA ASP A 68 -5.46 -2.70 2.32
C ASP A 68 -6.11 -3.34 3.55
N ALA A 69 -5.53 -3.09 4.72
CA ALA A 69 -6.06 -3.54 6.00
C ALA A 69 -7.01 -2.48 6.58
N ASP A 70 -8.15 -2.26 5.92
CA ASP A 70 -9.06 -1.17 6.21
C ASP A 70 -9.93 -1.46 7.45
N TYR A 71 -9.69 -0.71 8.54
CA TYR A 71 -10.22 -0.94 9.89
C TYR A 71 -9.95 -2.38 10.39
N GLY A 72 -8.90 -3.03 9.89
CA GLY A 72 -8.56 -4.40 10.25
C GLY A 72 -8.06 -4.54 11.68
N ASP A 73 -8.43 -5.64 12.33
CA ASP A 73 -7.85 -6.08 13.61
C ASP A 73 -7.30 -7.51 13.42
N GLY A 74 -5.98 -7.63 13.35
CA GLY A 74 -5.32 -8.91 13.13
C GLY A 74 -5.39 -9.43 11.69
N THR A 75 -5.57 -8.56 10.69
CA THR A 75 -5.49 -8.95 9.28
C THR A 75 -4.06 -9.30 8.92
N ASN A 76 -3.87 -10.43 8.27
CA ASN A 76 -2.57 -10.94 7.85
C ASN A 76 -2.51 -11.14 6.34
N TYR A 77 -1.65 -10.39 5.67
CA TYR A 77 -1.28 -10.61 4.27
C TYR A 77 0.06 -11.34 4.23
N GLN A 78 0.08 -12.55 3.68
CA GLN A 78 1.30 -13.36 3.63
C GLN A 78 1.41 -14.18 2.35
N TYR A 79 2.66 -14.39 1.90
CA TYR A 79 2.97 -15.19 0.71
C TYR A 79 2.25 -14.72 -0.55
N ASN A 80 2.02 -13.40 -0.66
CA ASN A 80 1.42 -12.80 -1.83
C ASN A 80 2.49 -12.17 -2.72
N TYR A 81 2.14 -11.98 -3.99
CA TYR A 81 2.93 -11.24 -4.96
C TYR A 81 2.12 -10.07 -5.50
N SER A 82 2.72 -8.88 -5.55
CA SER A 82 2.10 -7.72 -6.19
C SER A 82 3.08 -6.98 -7.08
N HIS A 83 2.58 -6.43 -8.19
CA HIS A 83 3.45 -5.71 -9.12
C HIS A 83 2.71 -4.72 -10.01
N GLY A 84 3.37 -3.59 -10.30
CA GLY A 84 2.87 -2.61 -11.27
C GLY A 84 1.52 -1.99 -10.92
N ASN A 85 1.24 -1.85 -9.64
CA ASN A 85 0.04 -1.16 -9.14
C ASN A 85 0.31 0.34 -9.05
N THR A 86 -0.74 1.17 -9.11
CA THR A 86 -0.59 2.63 -9.17
C THR A 86 -0.50 3.33 -7.83
N ALA A 87 -0.56 2.58 -6.74
CA ALA A 87 -0.39 3.11 -5.39
C ALA A 87 0.69 2.34 -4.61
N SER A 88 0.66 2.40 -3.30
CA SER A 88 1.58 1.69 -2.40
C SER A 88 1.28 0.19 -2.35
N THR A 89 2.23 -0.63 -1.91
CA THR A 89 2.02 -2.07 -1.77
C THR A 89 0.97 -2.40 -0.72
N ILE A 90 1.12 -1.87 0.48
CA ILE A 90 0.21 -2.12 1.60
C ILE A 90 -0.25 -0.81 2.22
N MET A 91 -1.55 -0.68 2.43
CA MET A 91 -2.16 0.38 3.20
C MET A 91 -2.68 -0.15 4.54
N PHE A 92 -2.38 0.56 5.59
CA PHE A 92 -3.02 0.37 6.89
C PHE A 92 -4.02 1.52 7.09
N CYS A 93 -5.29 1.29 6.76
CA CYS A 93 -6.30 2.33 6.63
C CYS A 93 -7.35 2.31 7.76
N GLY A 94 -7.98 3.46 7.93
CA GLY A 94 -9.14 3.64 8.78
C GLY A 94 -8.86 4.19 10.18
N GLY A 95 -9.92 4.50 10.91
CA GLY A 95 -9.86 5.07 12.25
C GLY A 95 -9.23 4.16 13.30
N GLN A 96 -9.16 2.86 13.03
CA GLN A 96 -8.46 1.86 13.83
C GLN A 96 -8.02 0.72 12.90
N SER A 97 -6.71 0.60 12.68
CA SER A 97 -6.08 -0.47 11.89
C SER A 97 -4.96 -1.05 12.76
N ILE A 98 -5.27 -2.13 13.49
CA ILE A 98 -4.44 -2.63 14.58
C ILE A 98 -4.09 -4.11 14.45
N ASN A 99 -2.97 -4.50 15.03
CA ASN A 99 -2.48 -5.89 15.05
C ASN A 99 -2.35 -6.51 13.65
N ASN A 100 -2.32 -5.70 12.60
CA ASN A 100 -2.23 -6.20 11.22
C ASN A 100 -0.79 -6.53 10.86
N THR A 101 -0.63 -7.52 10.01
CA THR A 101 0.68 -8.05 9.62
C THR A 101 0.79 -8.13 8.10
N PHE A 102 1.90 -7.63 7.56
CA PHE A 102 2.31 -7.82 6.18
C PHE A 102 3.65 -8.55 6.15
N ARG A 103 3.65 -9.83 5.73
CA ARG A 103 4.84 -10.70 5.86
C ARG A 103 5.00 -11.69 4.73
N TYR A 104 6.25 -12.05 4.42
CA TYR A 104 6.61 -13.07 3.41
C TYR A 104 6.02 -12.75 2.02
N ASN A 105 5.83 -11.47 1.71
CA ASN A 105 5.32 -11.05 0.41
C ASN A 105 6.45 -10.55 -0.48
N ILE A 106 6.19 -10.55 -1.78
CA ILE A 106 7.04 -9.89 -2.78
C ILE A 106 6.23 -8.75 -3.40
N SER A 107 6.82 -7.56 -3.45
CA SER A 107 6.27 -6.40 -4.13
C SER A 107 7.25 -5.88 -5.16
N GLN A 108 6.78 -5.56 -6.36
CA GLN A 108 7.64 -5.14 -7.46
C GLN A 108 7.03 -3.98 -8.26
N ASN A 109 7.78 -2.88 -8.38
CA ASN A 109 7.46 -1.77 -9.29
C ASN A 109 6.10 -1.09 -9.04
N GLU A 110 5.68 -0.98 -7.80
CA GLU A 110 4.53 -0.16 -7.44
C GLU A 110 4.82 1.32 -7.71
N ASP A 111 3.79 2.10 -8.00
CA ASP A 111 3.97 3.51 -8.41
C ASP A 111 4.23 4.47 -7.25
N MET A 112 3.89 4.09 -6.05
CA MET A 112 4.16 4.84 -4.82
C MET A 112 5.11 4.08 -3.89
N GLY A 113 5.52 4.71 -2.81
CA GLY A 113 6.32 4.04 -1.78
C GLY A 113 5.63 2.77 -1.28
N PRO A 114 6.39 1.73 -0.90
CA PRO A 114 5.81 0.43 -0.58
C PRO A 114 4.80 0.44 0.57
N LEU A 115 4.85 1.43 1.45
CA LEU A 115 4.03 1.48 2.66
C LEU A 115 3.14 2.73 2.67
N ASP A 116 1.87 2.58 3.06
CA ASP A 116 0.93 3.70 3.17
C ASP A 116 0.33 3.78 4.58
N PRO A 117 0.57 4.90 5.28
CA PRO A 117 0.06 5.09 6.62
C PRO A 117 -1.29 5.83 6.60
N ALA A 118 -2.32 5.29 5.96
CA ALA A 118 -3.59 5.98 5.73
C ALA A 118 -4.54 5.99 6.94
N GLY A 119 -4.20 5.32 8.03
CA GLY A 119 -5.08 5.20 9.19
C GLY A 119 -4.36 5.27 10.54
N ASN A 120 -5.12 5.20 11.62
CA ASN A 120 -4.57 5.09 12.96
C ASN A 120 -4.11 3.65 13.21
N THR A 121 -2.81 3.42 13.08
CA THR A 121 -2.22 2.10 13.29
C THR A 121 -1.89 1.87 14.76
N GLY A 122 -1.94 0.59 15.17
CA GLY A 122 -1.46 0.13 16.47
C GLY A 122 -0.96 -1.29 16.37
N ASN A 123 0.27 -1.54 16.83
CA ASN A 123 0.87 -2.87 16.82
C ASN A 123 0.85 -3.54 15.43
N CYS A 124 1.00 -2.75 14.34
CA CYS A 124 1.13 -3.28 12.99
C CYS A 124 2.58 -3.65 12.69
N GLN A 125 2.78 -4.71 11.91
CA GLN A 125 4.09 -5.26 11.61
C GLN A 125 4.28 -5.52 10.11
N VAL A 126 5.46 -5.18 9.60
CA VAL A 126 5.89 -5.43 8.22
C VAL A 126 7.21 -6.18 8.29
N TYR A 127 7.22 -7.49 7.99
CA TYR A 127 8.44 -8.26 8.14
C TYR A 127 8.62 -9.40 7.12
N ASN A 128 9.88 -9.74 6.87
CA ASN A 128 10.28 -10.82 5.96
C ASN A 128 9.71 -10.63 4.53
N ASN A 129 9.58 -9.38 4.06
CA ASN A 129 9.14 -9.08 2.72
C ASN A 129 10.32 -8.68 1.82
N THR A 130 10.10 -8.78 0.51
CA THR A 130 10.98 -8.21 -0.50
C THR A 130 10.24 -7.10 -1.24
N PHE A 131 10.77 -5.88 -1.16
CA PHE A 131 10.29 -4.72 -1.89
C PHE A 131 11.28 -4.38 -3.00
N TYR A 132 10.93 -4.66 -4.25
CA TYR A 132 11.66 -4.19 -5.42
C TYR A 132 11.08 -2.85 -5.86
N ILE A 133 11.76 -1.78 -5.46
CA ILE A 133 11.34 -0.40 -5.64
C ILE A 133 11.82 0.08 -6.99
N LYS A 134 10.90 0.52 -7.84
CA LYS A 134 11.22 0.90 -9.23
C LYS A 134 12.16 2.10 -9.31
N LYS A 135 12.88 2.18 -10.41
CA LYS A 135 13.77 3.31 -10.73
C LYS A 135 13.01 4.64 -10.67
N GLY A 136 13.59 5.61 -9.97
CA GLY A 136 13.04 6.96 -9.82
C GLY A 136 12.11 7.16 -8.61
N LEU A 137 11.70 6.09 -7.95
CA LEU A 137 10.93 6.19 -6.71
C LEU A 137 11.90 6.32 -5.51
N THR A 138 11.68 7.32 -4.68
CA THR A 138 12.55 7.60 -3.53
C THR A 138 11.82 7.53 -2.19
N SER A 139 10.51 7.68 -2.14
CA SER A 139 9.73 7.64 -0.90
C SER A 139 9.41 6.20 -0.49
N ILE A 140 9.59 5.88 0.78
CA ILE A 140 9.25 4.56 1.35
C ILE A 140 7.82 4.53 1.86
N TRP A 141 7.43 5.54 2.60
CA TRP A 141 6.05 5.72 2.99
C TRP A 141 5.39 6.69 2.02
N SER A 142 4.18 6.34 1.60
CA SER A 142 3.36 7.23 0.79
C SER A 142 3.17 8.59 1.48
N THR A 143 3.11 9.64 0.69
CA THR A 143 2.79 10.99 1.16
C THR A 143 1.33 11.37 0.88
N ALA A 144 0.57 10.46 0.27
CA ALA A 144 -0.84 10.69 -0.04
C ALA A 144 -1.71 10.81 1.22
N HIS A 145 -1.30 10.11 2.27
CA HIS A 145 -1.98 10.13 3.55
C HIS A 145 -1.02 10.45 4.69
N SER A 146 -1.57 10.88 5.81
CA SER A 146 -0.81 11.15 7.03
C SER A 146 -1.30 10.26 8.15
N ASN A 147 -0.37 9.63 8.84
CA ASN A 147 -0.65 8.76 9.97
C ASN A 147 0.51 8.82 10.96
N ASN A 148 0.18 8.88 12.22
CA ASN A 148 1.13 8.92 13.31
C ASN A 148 1.19 7.61 14.12
N GLY A 149 0.50 6.56 13.68
CA GLY A 149 0.48 5.29 14.38
C GLY A 149 1.81 4.53 14.28
N PRO A 150 2.18 3.74 15.30
CA PRO A 150 3.40 2.95 15.28
C PRO A 150 3.31 1.76 14.33
N VAL A 151 4.42 1.48 13.65
CA VAL A 151 4.61 0.26 12.83
C VAL A 151 6.02 -0.25 13.04
N THR A 152 6.17 -1.56 13.21
CA THR A 152 7.46 -2.23 13.27
C THR A 152 7.82 -2.82 11.90
N ILE A 153 9.04 -2.53 11.42
CA ILE A 153 9.53 -2.92 10.09
C ILE A 153 10.82 -3.70 10.28
N GLU A 154 10.79 -5.03 10.05
CA GLU A 154 11.95 -5.86 10.37
C GLU A 154 12.19 -7.00 9.38
N ASN A 155 13.44 -7.37 9.21
CA ASN A 155 13.86 -8.48 8.35
C ASN A 155 13.38 -8.34 6.88
N ASN A 156 13.19 -7.13 6.37
CA ASN A 156 12.80 -6.93 4.98
C ASN A 156 14.01 -6.67 4.08
N ILE A 157 13.82 -6.87 2.79
CA ILE A 157 14.74 -6.45 1.74
C ILE A 157 14.13 -5.24 1.03
N PHE A 158 14.82 -4.10 1.08
CA PHE A 158 14.51 -2.91 0.29
C PHE A 158 15.52 -2.81 -0.86
N TYR A 159 15.11 -3.23 -2.05
CA TYR A 159 15.93 -3.20 -3.25
C TYR A 159 15.52 -2.01 -4.11
N PHE A 160 16.39 -1.01 -4.25
CA PHE A 160 16.15 0.15 -5.10
C PHE A 160 16.72 -0.08 -6.50
N ALA A 161 15.87 -0.11 -7.51
CA ALA A 161 16.28 -0.21 -8.88
C ALA A 161 16.90 1.11 -9.37
N GLY A 162 18.02 1.04 -10.07
CA GLY A 162 18.69 2.21 -10.62
C GLY A 162 20.18 1.98 -10.87
N ASP A 163 20.76 2.87 -11.65
CA ASP A 163 22.17 2.79 -12.04
C ASP A 163 23.10 3.47 -11.00
N THR A 164 22.50 4.23 -10.09
CA THR A 164 23.20 4.94 -9.00
C THR A 164 22.44 4.81 -7.70
N SER A 165 23.16 4.95 -6.61
CA SER A 165 22.59 4.87 -5.27
C SER A 165 21.51 5.92 -5.04
N VAL A 166 20.35 5.50 -4.56
CA VAL A 166 19.16 6.32 -4.36
C VAL A 166 19.21 7.02 -3.01
N ASN A 167 18.95 8.32 -2.98
CA ASN A 167 18.74 9.04 -1.73
C ASN A 167 17.24 8.90 -1.34
N ALA A 168 16.95 7.86 -0.58
CA ALA A 168 15.58 7.55 -0.19
C ALA A 168 15.07 8.49 0.92
N THR A 169 13.78 8.73 0.90
CA THR A 169 13.11 9.71 1.77
C THR A 169 11.91 9.12 2.48
N ASN A 170 11.38 9.86 3.44
CA ASN A 170 10.17 9.53 4.17
C ASN A 170 10.21 8.17 4.86
N TRP A 171 11.31 7.88 5.55
CA TRP A 171 11.47 6.63 6.28
C TRP A 171 10.62 6.54 7.54
N ASN A 172 10.37 7.67 8.21
CA ASN A 172 9.75 7.68 9.53
C ASN A 172 8.68 8.78 9.68
N PRO A 173 7.59 8.71 8.92
CA PRO A 173 6.50 9.65 9.10
C PRO A 173 5.88 9.49 10.49
N GLY A 174 5.69 10.63 11.18
CA GLY A 174 5.16 10.65 12.55
C GLY A 174 6.15 10.23 13.64
N ASN A 175 7.42 9.99 13.31
CA ASN A 175 8.50 9.67 14.24
C ASN A 175 8.25 8.45 15.15
N ASN A 176 7.51 7.47 14.68
CA ASN A 176 7.12 6.29 15.45
C ASN A 176 7.20 4.96 14.68
N LYS A 177 7.98 4.94 13.59
CA LYS A 177 8.31 3.71 12.87
C LYS A 177 9.62 3.15 13.41
N THR A 178 9.62 1.87 13.71
CA THR A 178 10.80 1.17 14.24
C THR A 178 11.33 0.21 13.20
N TYR A 179 12.64 0.29 12.92
CA TYR A 179 13.32 -0.56 11.95
C TYR A 179 14.36 -1.42 12.65
N SER A 180 14.44 -2.70 12.24
CA SER A 180 15.48 -3.61 12.68
C SER A 180 15.78 -4.72 11.67
N ASN A 181 17.05 -5.09 11.53
CA ASN A 181 17.52 -6.22 10.74
C ASN A 181 17.13 -6.18 9.24
N ASN A 182 16.88 -5.01 8.66
CA ASN A 182 16.56 -4.93 7.25
C ASN A 182 17.81 -4.88 6.37
N LEU A 183 17.68 -5.33 5.13
CA LEU A 183 18.67 -5.19 4.09
C LEU A 183 18.29 -4.05 3.15
N TYR A 184 19.26 -3.19 2.87
CA TYR A 184 19.12 -2.02 2.01
C TYR A 184 20.09 -2.12 0.84
N TYR A 185 19.57 -2.34 -0.36
CA TYR A 185 20.38 -2.39 -1.58
C TYR A 185 20.23 -1.11 -2.38
N ASN A 186 21.36 -0.59 -2.87
CA ASN A 186 21.47 0.56 -3.76
C ASN A 186 20.81 1.85 -3.22
N VAL A 187 20.95 2.10 -1.93
CA VAL A 187 20.46 3.31 -1.27
C VAL A 187 21.57 4.01 -0.50
N SER A 188 21.63 5.34 -0.59
CA SER A 188 22.67 6.14 0.08
C SER A 188 22.38 6.36 1.57
N ASN A 189 21.11 6.37 1.94
CA ASN A 189 20.65 6.56 3.32
C ASN A 189 19.53 5.58 3.66
N TYR A 190 19.43 5.22 4.92
CA TYR A 190 18.37 4.40 5.49
C TYR A 190 18.07 4.87 6.93
N PRO A 191 16.96 4.47 7.54
CA PRO A 191 16.60 4.91 8.88
C PRO A 191 17.56 4.35 9.94
N THR A 192 17.44 4.81 11.18
CA THR A 192 18.03 4.09 12.31
C THR A 192 17.45 2.69 12.37
N ASP A 193 18.29 1.70 12.15
CA ASP A 193 17.92 0.30 12.05
C ASP A 193 18.96 -0.53 12.81
N ALA A 194 18.54 -1.24 13.84
CA ALA A 194 19.42 -2.13 14.55
C ALA A 194 19.78 -3.33 13.64
N ASN A 195 21.08 -3.58 13.46
CA ASN A 195 21.63 -4.61 12.60
C ASN A 195 21.30 -4.47 11.09
N ALA A 196 21.17 -3.23 10.60
CA ALA A 196 21.01 -2.99 9.18
C ALA A 196 22.13 -3.60 8.33
N VAL A 197 21.77 -4.21 7.21
CA VAL A 197 22.72 -4.67 6.20
C VAL A 197 22.62 -3.75 4.98
N LYS A 198 23.67 -3.05 4.65
CA LYS A 198 23.76 -2.22 3.46
C LYS A 198 24.57 -2.91 2.38
N VAL A 199 24.01 -2.98 1.18
CA VAL A 199 24.63 -3.54 -0.02
C VAL A 199 24.57 -2.53 -1.15
N SER A 200 25.66 -2.36 -1.90
CA SER A 200 25.79 -1.44 -3.04
C SER A 200 26.22 -2.21 -4.29
#